data_f26be4032d2370b42d956f63ee6083c7
#
_entry.id   f26be4032d2370b42d956f63ee6083c7
#
_cell.length_a   1.000
_cell.length_b   1.000
_cell.length_c   1.000
_cell.angle_alpha   90.00
_cell.angle_beta   90.00
_cell.angle_gamma   90.00
#
_symmetry.space_group_name_H-M   'P 1'
#
loop_
_entity.id
_entity.type
_entity.pdbx_description
1 polymer ?
#
loop_
_entity_poly.entity_id
_entity_poly.type
_entity_poly.pdbx_seq_one_letter_code
_entity_poly.pdbx_strand_id
1 'polypeptide(L)'
;TQGLHALFKTMWKEQQELAEGNSTLNLCERITTLLKQKIGTHPWPDDDTFKTNLLNGDIYNQRKVCRFLLEEWEDKHSRNNNLALQEDYEIEHIYPQSSEDVPYWNKHFHTSRKRNQEDKEEEIESNKRHKHRLGNLTILTPRDNKDGRNDSWPVKKGIYRSDNYFKSPQEITKWMEKENYEDWTPEVIQNRTEVLSDWAMSKWTHSP
;
A
#
# COMPACT_ATOMS: atom_id res chain seq x y z
N THR A 1 -4.74 0.38 21.62
CA THR A 1 -4.73 1.79 22.07
C THR A 1 -4.08 1.95 23.45
N GLN A 2 -4.36 1.07 24.43
CA GLN A 2 -3.74 1.17 25.78
C GLN A 2 -2.22 1.02 25.75
N GLY A 3 -1.68 0.08 24.95
CA GLY A 3 -0.23 -0.13 24.83
C GLY A 3 0.52 1.08 24.25
N LEU A 4 -0.06 1.76 23.25
CA LEU A 4 0.56 2.93 22.64
C LEU A 4 0.57 4.13 23.59
N HIS A 5 -0.52 4.33 24.34
CA HIS A 5 -0.59 5.40 25.34
C HIS A 5 0.45 5.20 26.47
N ALA A 6 0.59 3.96 26.96
CA ALA A 6 1.61 3.62 27.95
C ALA A 6 3.03 3.84 27.40
N LEU A 7 3.27 3.47 26.13
CA LEU A 7 4.54 3.70 25.44
C LEU A 7 4.87 5.21 25.41
N PHE A 8 3.97 6.06 24.93
CA PHE A 8 4.19 7.51 24.87
C PHE A 8 4.44 8.12 26.25
N LYS A 9 3.70 7.67 27.28
CA LYS A 9 3.92 8.15 28.65
C LYS A 9 5.32 7.78 29.17
N THR A 10 5.78 6.56 28.89
CA THR A 10 7.13 6.12 29.25
C THR A 10 8.20 6.91 28.50
N MET A 11 8.02 7.07 27.19
CA MET A 11 8.93 7.86 26.35
C MET A 11 9.04 9.29 26.80
N TRP A 12 7.92 9.92 27.18
CA TRP A 12 7.92 11.29 27.70
C TRP A 12 8.76 11.40 28.99
N LYS A 13 8.62 10.45 29.92
CA LYS A 13 9.39 10.41 31.15
C LYS A 13 10.89 10.21 30.90
N GLU A 14 11.26 9.23 30.09
CA GLU A 14 12.65 8.94 29.69
C GLU A 14 13.28 10.13 28.95
N GLN A 15 12.48 10.83 28.14
CA GLN A 15 12.96 12.02 27.44
C GLN A 15 13.27 13.17 28.40
N GLN A 16 12.52 13.35 29.49
CA GLN A 16 12.82 14.34 30.52
C GLN A 16 14.12 13.98 31.26
N GLU A 17 14.30 12.71 31.63
CA GLU A 17 15.50 12.23 32.31
C GLU A 17 16.76 12.42 31.42
N LEU A 18 16.65 12.18 30.12
CA LEU A 18 17.74 12.41 29.15
C LEU A 18 18.02 13.91 28.94
N ALA A 19 17.02 14.78 29.06
CA ALA A 19 17.21 16.22 28.93
C ALA A 19 18.00 16.81 30.10
N GLU A 20 17.89 16.23 31.31
CA GLU A 20 18.64 16.61 32.49
C GLU A 20 20.09 16.10 32.43
N GLY A 21 20.40 15.11 31.60
CA GLY A 21 21.68 14.40 31.51
C GLY A 21 22.66 14.90 30.42
N ASN A 22 22.65 16.18 30.01
CA ASN A 22 23.58 16.76 29.02
C ASN A 22 23.68 16.00 27.70
N SER A 23 22.58 15.45 27.21
CA SER A 23 22.53 14.79 25.88
C SER A 23 22.74 15.81 24.76
N THR A 24 23.67 15.52 23.84
CA THR A 24 23.93 16.33 22.63
C THR A 24 22.87 16.11 21.54
N LEU A 25 22.02 15.08 21.69
CA LEU A 25 20.96 14.74 20.73
C LEU A 25 19.79 15.72 20.82
N ASN A 26 19.24 16.09 19.66
CA ASN A 26 18.01 16.87 19.62
C ASN A 26 16.79 16.01 20.02
N LEU A 27 15.63 16.66 20.23
CA LEU A 27 14.41 16.00 20.70
C LEU A 27 13.97 14.84 19.76
N CYS A 28 14.03 15.05 18.45
CA CYS A 28 13.62 14.04 17.47
C CYS A 28 14.55 12.82 17.51
N GLU A 29 15.86 13.03 17.58
CA GLU A 29 16.85 11.95 17.69
C GLU A 29 16.65 11.13 18.97
N ARG A 30 16.37 11.79 20.09
CA ARG A 30 16.09 11.09 21.36
C ARG A 30 14.83 10.23 21.27
N ILE A 31 13.74 10.80 20.75
CA ILE A 31 12.47 10.06 20.57
C ILE A 31 12.68 8.87 19.63
N THR A 32 13.36 9.07 18.50
CA THR A 32 13.67 7.99 17.55
C THR A 32 14.49 6.88 18.19
N THR A 33 15.51 7.25 18.97
CA THR A 33 16.34 6.28 19.70
C THR A 33 15.50 5.47 20.69
N LEU A 34 14.63 6.12 21.46
CA LEU A 34 13.74 5.43 22.40
C LEU A 34 12.74 4.48 21.68
N LEU A 35 12.20 4.91 20.54
CA LEU A 35 11.31 4.07 19.73
C LEU A 35 12.03 2.83 19.21
N LYS A 36 13.24 2.98 18.67
CA LYS A 36 14.07 1.87 18.18
C LYS A 36 14.50 0.90 19.27
N GLN A 37 14.71 1.37 20.48
CA GLN A 37 15.10 0.54 21.65
C GLN A 37 13.92 -0.23 22.25
N LYS A 38 12.69 0.20 22.02
CA LYS A 38 11.49 -0.44 22.59
C LYS A 38 11.17 -1.73 21.86
N ILE A 39 11.56 -2.86 22.46
CA ILE A 39 11.22 -4.21 22.02
C ILE A 39 9.92 -4.61 22.73
N GLY A 40 8.86 -4.89 21.99
CA GLY A 40 7.59 -5.30 22.58
C GLY A 40 6.46 -5.44 21.54
N THR A 41 5.24 -5.21 21.97
CA THR A 41 4.03 -5.34 21.14
C THR A 41 3.98 -4.37 19.94
N HIS A 42 4.85 -3.35 19.91
CA HIS A 42 4.91 -2.34 18.85
C HIS A 42 6.39 -2.06 18.52
N PRO A 43 7.10 -3.03 17.91
CA PRO A 43 8.49 -2.82 17.53
C PRO A 43 8.55 -1.75 16.43
N TRP A 44 9.56 -0.89 16.52
CA TRP A 44 9.91 0.00 15.42
C TRP A 44 10.71 -0.79 14.39
N PRO A 45 10.19 -1.04 13.19
CA PRO A 45 10.94 -1.76 12.17
C PRO A 45 12.13 -0.92 11.70
N ASP A 46 13.23 -1.57 11.35
CA ASP A 46 14.27 -0.92 10.55
C ASP A 46 13.79 -0.68 9.11
N ASP A 47 14.54 0.13 8.38
CA ASP A 47 14.17 0.54 7.03
C ASP A 47 14.09 -0.65 6.07
N ASP A 48 14.99 -1.64 6.21
CA ASP A 48 14.99 -2.85 5.38
C ASP A 48 13.76 -3.73 5.66
N THR A 49 13.42 -3.91 6.92
CA THR A 49 12.20 -4.61 7.32
C THR A 49 10.96 -3.87 6.84
N PHE A 50 10.92 -2.55 6.96
CA PHE A 50 9.81 -1.74 6.50
C PHE A 50 9.65 -1.86 4.97
N LYS A 51 10.73 -1.69 4.21
CA LYS A 51 10.74 -1.86 2.75
C LYS A 51 10.30 -3.26 2.33
N THR A 52 10.83 -4.29 2.96
CA THR A 52 10.48 -5.69 2.68
C THR A 52 9.00 -5.97 2.91
N ASN A 53 8.43 -5.41 3.98
CA ASN A 53 7.01 -5.56 4.28
C ASN A 53 6.12 -4.82 3.26
N LEU A 54 6.54 -3.65 2.77
CA LEU A 54 5.81 -2.94 1.71
C LEU A 54 5.85 -3.71 0.39
N LEU A 55 7.00 -4.27 0.03
CA LEU A 55 7.20 -4.99 -1.23
C LEU A 55 6.50 -6.35 -1.27
N ASN A 56 6.51 -7.08 -0.16
CA ASN A 56 6.10 -8.49 -0.13
C ASN A 56 4.90 -8.78 0.78
N GLY A 57 4.49 -7.80 1.59
CA GLY A 57 3.45 -7.97 2.59
C GLY A 57 2.05 -8.11 2.00
N ASP A 58 1.20 -8.80 2.74
CA ASP A 58 -0.25 -8.80 2.55
C ASP A 58 -0.83 -7.49 3.14
N ILE A 59 -0.70 -6.41 2.37
CA ILE A 59 -1.09 -5.07 2.83
C ILE A 59 -2.61 -4.95 2.97
N TYR A 60 -3.37 -5.58 2.09
CA TYR A 60 -4.83 -5.50 2.16
C TYR A 60 -5.40 -6.00 3.48
N ASN A 61 -4.88 -7.10 4.02
CA ASN A 61 -5.35 -7.66 5.28
C ASN A 61 -4.89 -6.86 6.51
N GLN A 62 -3.89 -6.01 6.36
CA GLN A 62 -3.49 -5.01 7.35
C GLN A 62 -4.34 -3.73 7.21
N ARG A 63 -5.65 -3.83 7.37
CA ARG A 63 -6.67 -2.82 7.03
C ARG A 63 -6.31 -1.38 7.38
N LYS A 64 -5.79 -1.13 8.58
CA LYS A 64 -5.44 0.23 9.03
C LYS A 64 -4.22 0.78 8.29
N VAL A 65 -3.22 -0.06 8.07
CA VAL A 65 -2.01 0.30 7.32
C VAL A 65 -2.37 0.53 5.86
N CYS A 66 -3.16 -0.37 5.27
CA CYS A 66 -3.63 -0.25 3.89
C CYS A 66 -4.37 1.08 3.65
N ARG A 67 -5.36 1.40 4.48
CA ARG A 67 -6.10 2.65 4.39
C ARG A 67 -5.18 3.85 4.51
N PHE A 68 -4.33 3.87 5.54
CA PHE A 68 -3.38 4.95 5.76
C PHE A 68 -2.46 5.18 4.55
N LEU A 69 -1.86 4.12 3.98
CA LEU A 69 -0.99 4.24 2.82
C LEU A 69 -1.73 4.79 1.59
N LEU A 70 -2.94 4.32 1.33
CA LEU A 70 -3.73 4.76 0.18
C LEU A 70 -4.26 6.19 0.35
N GLU A 71 -4.66 6.59 1.56
CA GLU A 71 -5.04 7.97 1.90
C GLU A 71 -3.87 8.93 1.70
N GLU A 72 -2.70 8.59 2.21
CA GLU A 72 -1.48 9.38 2.06
C GLU A 72 -0.98 9.48 0.61
N TRP A 73 -1.22 8.41 -0.18
CA TRP A 73 -0.94 8.43 -1.62
C TRP A 73 -1.91 9.33 -2.37
N GLU A 74 -3.19 9.30 -2.01
CA GLU A 74 -4.19 10.21 -2.56
C GLU A 74 -3.85 11.67 -2.24
N ASP A 75 -3.52 11.98 -0.99
CA ASP A 75 -3.13 13.34 -0.56
C ASP A 75 -1.94 13.89 -1.34
N LYS A 76 -0.96 13.04 -1.67
CA LYS A 76 0.17 13.43 -2.53
C LYS A 76 -0.29 13.94 -3.90
N HIS A 77 -1.38 13.41 -4.44
CA HIS A 77 -1.84 13.70 -5.80
C HIS A 77 -2.98 14.73 -5.86
N SER A 78 -3.73 14.90 -4.80
CA SER A 78 -4.93 15.76 -4.75
C SER A 78 -4.67 17.24 -4.51
N ARG A 79 -3.44 17.68 -4.46
CA ARG A 79 -2.95 19.09 -4.43
C ARG A 79 -3.84 20.12 -3.75
N ASN A 80 -4.45 19.94 -2.65
CA ASN A 80 -5.11 21.01 -1.90
C ASN A 80 -6.36 20.64 -1.11
N ASN A 81 -6.75 19.42 -1.01
CA ASN A 81 -7.95 19.22 -0.21
C ASN A 81 -7.92 17.87 0.51
N ASN A 82 -8.03 17.91 1.81
CA ASN A 82 -8.61 16.87 2.65
C ASN A 82 -10.01 16.39 2.16
N LEU A 83 -10.34 16.56 0.87
CA LEU A 83 -11.61 16.18 0.27
C LEU A 83 -11.72 14.67 0.13
N ALA A 84 -10.62 13.98 -0.13
CA ALA A 84 -10.59 12.51 -0.17
C ALA A 84 -11.04 11.89 1.15
N LEU A 85 -10.77 12.56 2.28
CA LEU A 85 -11.16 12.12 3.62
C LEU A 85 -12.62 12.46 3.98
N GLN A 86 -13.33 13.23 3.18
CA GLN A 86 -14.73 13.64 3.44
C GLN A 86 -15.75 12.78 2.71
N GLU A 87 -15.34 12.05 1.68
CA GLU A 87 -16.19 11.15 0.92
C GLU A 87 -15.99 9.71 1.39
N ASP A 88 -17.07 8.96 1.45
CA ASP A 88 -17.00 7.52 1.66
C ASP A 88 -16.23 6.88 0.49
N TYR A 89 -15.24 6.06 0.80
CA TYR A 89 -14.48 5.33 -0.19
C TYR A 89 -14.34 3.86 0.20
N GLU A 90 -14.09 3.05 -0.82
CA GLU A 90 -13.78 1.64 -0.70
C GLU A 90 -12.39 1.34 -1.25
N ILE A 91 -11.72 0.34 -0.67
CA ILE A 91 -10.46 -0.16 -1.22
C ILE A 91 -10.80 -1.09 -2.38
N GLU A 92 -10.36 -0.71 -3.55
CA GLU A 92 -10.51 -1.44 -4.79
C GLU A 92 -9.30 -2.34 -5.06
N HIS A 93 -9.58 -3.59 -5.51
CA HIS A 93 -8.60 -4.50 -6.09
C HIS A 93 -8.61 -4.35 -7.61
N ILE A 94 -7.54 -3.84 -8.19
CA ILE A 94 -7.45 -3.66 -9.65
C ILE A 94 -7.51 -5.03 -10.34
N TYR A 95 -6.64 -5.98 -9.95
CA TYR A 95 -6.85 -7.41 -10.19
C TYR A 95 -7.80 -7.94 -9.13
N PRO A 96 -9.04 -8.32 -9.47
CA PRO A 96 -10.10 -8.59 -8.51
C PRO A 96 -9.83 -9.81 -7.63
N GLN A 97 -10.46 -9.84 -6.45
CA GLN A 97 -10.40 -11.00 -5.57
C GLN A 97 -11.07 -12.24 -6.20
N SER A 98 -12.21 -12.03 -6.89
CA SER A 98 -12.93 -13.06 -7.64
C SER A 98 -12.74 -12.80 -9.14
N SER A 99 -11.73 -13.43 -9.73
CA SER A 99 -11.29 -13.18 -11.10
C SER A 99 -11.36 -14.42 -11.98
N GLU A 100 -11.67 -15.57 -11.40
CA GLU A 100 -11.55 -16.90 -12.01
C GLU A 100 -12.47 -17.08 -13.23
N ASP A 101 -13.64 -16.44 -13.21
CA ASP A 101 -14.64 -16.51 -14.27
C ASP A 101 -14.48 -15.44 -15.34
N VAL A 102 -13.46 -14.57 -15.23
CA VAL A 102 -13.24 -13.48 -16.18
C VAL A 102 -12.10 -13.85 -17.13
N PRO A 103 -12.38 -14.10 -18.44
CA PRO A 103 -11.37 -14.56 -19.40
C PRO A 103 -10.16 -13.64 -19.52
N TYR A 104 -10.35 -12.32 -19.35
CA TYR A 104 -9.27 -11.36 -19.37
C TYR A 104 -8.22 -11.67 -18.30
N TRP A 105 -8.65 -11.85 -17.05
CA TRP A 105 -7.74 -12.12 -15.94
C TRP A 105 -7.05 -13.47 -16.06
N ASN A 106 -7.78 -14.49 -16.56
CA ASN A 106 -7.22 -15.80 -16.82
C ASN A 106 -6.09 -15.74 -17.85
N LYS A 107 -6.25 -14.92 -18.90
CA LYS A 107 -5.20 -14.73 -19.92
C LYS A 107 -3.92 -14.13 -19.33
N HIS A 108 -4.02 -13.22 -18.38
CA HIS A 108 -2.89 -12.46 -17.86
C HIS A 108 -2.27 -13.01 -16.57
N PHE A 109 -3.03 -13.75 -15.78
CA PHE A 109 -2.63 -14.27 -14.47
C PHE A 109 -2.52 -15.81 -14.41
N HIS A 110 -3.18 -16.52 -15.31
CA HIS A 110 -3.14 -17.98 -15.39
C HIS A 110 -2.48 -18.40 -16.71
N THR A 111 -1.30 -17.88 -16.95
CA THR A 111 -0.60 -18.02 -18.23
C THR A 111 0.18 -19.32 -18.37
N SER A 112 0.46 -19.99 -17.26
CA SER A 112 1.26 -21.19 -17.32
C SER A 112 0.45 -22.35 -17.92
N ARG A 113 0.89 -22.81 -19.07
CA ARG A 113 0.55 -24.13 -19.62
C ARG A 113 1.15 -25.26 -18.77
N LYS A 114 1.21 -25.05 -17.47
CA LYS A 114 1.82 -25.96 -16.52
C LYS A 114 1.03 -27.26 -16.49
N ARG A 115 1.75 -28.34 -16.56
CA ARG A 115 1.19 -29.67 -16.86
C ARG A 115 0.94 -30.52 -15.63
N ASN A 116 1.53 -30.17 -14.48
CA ASN A 116 1.41 -30.91 -13.26
C ASN A 116 0.60 -30.15 -12.19
N GLN A 117 0.19 -30.85 -11.15
CA GLN A 117 -0.64 -30.29 -10.08
C GLN A 117 0.13 -29.26 -9.23
N GLU A 118 1.40 -29.53 -8.95
CA GLU A 118 2.27 -28.69 -8.13
C GLU A 118 2.46 -27.30 -8.76
N ASP A 119 2.73 -27.24 -10.05
CA ASP A 119 2.82 -25.98 -10.81
C ASP A 119 1.53 -25.14 -10.74
N LYS A 120 0.37 -25.79 -10.77
CA LYS A 120 -0.92 -25.09 -10.67
C LYS A 120 -1.15 -24.51 -9.28
N GLU A 121 -0.79 -25.24 -8.23
CA GLU A 121 -0.90 -24.80 -6.84
C GLU A 121 0.02 -23.61 -6.59
N GLU A 122 1.25 -23.64 -7.09
CA GLU A 122 2.19 -22.52 -7.00
C GLU A 122 1.66 -21.27 -7.71
N GLU A 123 1.08 -21.41 -8.91
CA GLU A 123 0.48 -20.28 -9.64
C GLU A 123 -0.71 -19.69 -8.89
N ILE A 124 -1.60 -20.52 -8.35
CA ILE A 124 -2.73 -20.07 -7.55
C ILE A 124 -2.26 -19.28 -6.33
N GLU A 125 -1.25 -19.79 -5.64
CA GLU A 125 -0.70 -19.13 -4.45
C GLU A 125 0.02 -17.82 -4.81
N SER A 126 0.72 -17.78 -5.93
CA SER A 126 1.33 -16.55 -6.45
C SER A 126 0.27 -15.50 -6.78
N ASN A 127 -0.82 -15.90 -7.45
CA ASN A 127 -1.92 -15.01 -7.80
C ASN A 127 -2.65 -14.46 -6.57
N LYS A 128 -2.83 -15.26 -5.52
CA LYS A 128 -3.37 -14.79 -4.24
C LYS A 128 -2.50 -13.70 -3.62
N ARG A 129 -1.17 -13.88 -3.66
CA ARG A 129 -0.23 -12.86 -3.16
C ARG A 129 -0.36 -11.55 -3.94
N HIS A 130 -0.48 -11.60 -5.27
CA HIS A 130 -0.64 -10.41 -6.09
C HIS A 130 -1.92 -9.62 -5.77
N LYS A 131 -3.01 -10.31 -5.44
CA LYS A 131 -4.30 -9.65 -5.10
C LYS A 131 -4.15 -8.68 -3.93
N HIS A 132 -3.38 -9.03 -2.92
CA HIS A 132 -3.29 -8.28 -1.67
C HIS A 132 -2.07 -7.36 -1.55
N ARG A 133 -1.22 -7.29 -2.58
CA ARG A 133 -0.09 -6.37 -2.62
C ARG A 133 -0.53 -4.92 -2.76
N LEU A 134 0.25 -4.02 -2.18
CA LEU A 134 -0.02 -2.58 -2.24
C LEU A 134 -0.21 -2.08 -3.68
N GLY A 135 0.61 -2.55 -4.61
CA GLY A 135 0.54 -2.19 -6.04
C GLY A 135 -0.78 -2.54 -6.71
N ASN A 136 -1.54 -3.50 -6.17
CA ASN A 136 -2.84 -3.89 -6.71
C ASN A 136 -4.03 -3.14 -6.11
N LEU A 137 -3.78 -2.20 -5.21
CA LEU A 137 -4.83 -1.53 -4.43
C LEU A 137 -4.92 -0.05 -4.81
N THR A 138 -6.14 0.46 -4.79
CA THR A 138 -6.44 1.89 -4.89
C THR A 138 -7.72 2.21 -4.11
N ILE A 139 -8.15 3.46 -4.10
CA ILE A 139 -9.43 3.88 -3.53
C ILE A 139 -10.37 4.32 -4.63
N LEU A 140 -11.63 3.97 -4.49
CA LEU A 140 -12.72 4.42 -5.37
C LEU A 140 -13.91 4.84 -4.54
N THR A 141 -14.82 5.63 -5.13
CA THR A 141 -16.15 5.80 -4.57
C THR A 141 -16.90 4.46 -4.55
N PRO A 142 -17.84 4.24 -3.62
CA PRO A 142 -18.66 3.01 -3.61
C PRO A 142 -19.37 2.76 -4.95
N ARG A 143 -19.74 3.81 -5.65
CA ARG A 143 -20.36 3.74 -6.98
C ARG A 143 -19.39 3.19 -8.02
N ASP A 144 -18.23 3.80 -8.15
CA ASP A 144 -17.26 3.44 -9.18
C ASP A 144 -16.66 2.06 -8.91
N ASN A 145 -16.47 1.70 -7.63
CA ASN A 145 -16.08 0.36 -7.22
C ASN A 145 -17.14 -0.69 -7.61
N LYS A 146 -18.42 -0.38 -7.41
CA LYS A 146 -19.53 -1.24 -7.85
C LYS A 146 -19.60 -1.35 -9.36
N ASP A 147 -19.35 -0.29 -10.09
CA ASP A 147 -19.39 -0.29 -11.57
C ASP A 147 -18.20 -1.07 -12.16
N GLY A 148 -17.03 -1.02 -11.54
CA GLY A 148 -15.83 -1.76 -11.98
C GLY A 148 -15.78 -3.23 -11.58
N ARG A 149 -16.28 -3.59 -10.40
CA ARG A 149 -16.32 -4.97 -9.87
C ARG A 149 -15.14 -5.85 -10.31
N ASN A 150 -15.47 -6.99 -10.95
CA ASN A 150 -14.50 -7.96 -11.46
C ASN A 150 -14.13 -7.73 -12.93
N ASP A 151 -14.53 -6.60 -13.51
CA ASP A 151 -14.34 -6.30 -14.91
C ASP A 151 -12.85 -6.28 -15.32
N SER A 152 -12.64 -6.42 -16.63
CA SER A 152 -11.30 -6.38 -17.24
C SER A 152 -10.63 -5.02 -17.04
N TRP A 153 -9.31 -4.98 -17.15
CA TRP A 153 -8.55 -3.75 -17.06
C TRP A 153 -9.02 -2.65 -18.03
N PRO A 154 -9.31 -2.91 -19.30
CA PRO A 154 -9.84 -1.88 -20.19
C PRO A 154 -11.10 -1.18 -19.69
N VAL A 155 -12.02 -1.90 -19.05
CA VAL A 155 -13.24 -1.33 -18.43
C VAL A 155 -12.87 -0.49 -17.20
N LYS A 156 -12.10 -1.07 -16.28
CA LYS A 156 -11.63 -0.35 -15.08
C LYS A 156 -10.83 0.90 -15.44
N LYS A 157 -9.97 0.83 -16.45
CA LYS A 157 -9.21 1.97 -16.96
C LYS A 157 -10.12 3.13 -17.39
N GLY A 158 -11.27 2.82 -18.00
CA GLY A 158 -12.29 3.82 -18.35
C GLY A 158 -12.86 4.51 -17.13
N ILE A 159 -13.23 3.75 -16.11
CA ILE A 159 -13.75 4.25 -14.83
C ILE A 159 -12.70 5.13 -14.14
N TYR A 160 -11.47 4.65 -14.02
CA TYR A 160 -10.38 5.36 -13.34
C TYR A 160 -10.02 6.70 -14.01
N ARG A 161 -10.10 6.78 -15.34
CA ARG A 161 -9.90 8.02 -16.08
C ARG A 161 -11.00 9.05 -15.85
N SER A 162 -12.22 8.59 -15.66
CA SER A 162 -13.40 9.44 -15.48
C SER A 162 -13.66 9.79 -14.01
N ASP A 163 -12.93 9.20 -13.07
CA ASP A 163 -13.08 9.49 -11.65
C ASP A 163 -12.79 10.96 -11.38
N ASN A 164 -13.78 11.66 -10.83
CA ASN A 164 -13.67 13.08 -10.53
C ASN A 164 -13.34 13.34 -9.06
N TYR A 165 -13.45 12.35 -8.19
CA TYR A 165 -13.23 12.47 -6.76
C TYR A 165 -11.78 12.19 -6.38
N PHE A 166 -11.26 11.02 -6.78
CA PHE A 166 -9.93 10.58 -6.41
C PHE A 166 -8.92 10.76 -7.54
N LYS A 167 -7.71 11.15 -7.19
CA LYS A 167 -6.60 11.36 -8.14
C LYS A 167 -5.74 10.12 -8.29
N SER A 168 -5.67 9.28 -7.25
CA SER A 168 -4.88 8.05 -7.32
C SER A 168 -5.34 7.06 -8.40
N PRO A 169 -6.65 6.85 -8.69
CA PRO A 169 -7.06 6.06 -9.86
C PRO A 169 -6.63 6.68 -11.19
N GLN A 170 -6.78 8.01 -11.33
CA GLN A 170 -6.34 8.71 -12.55
C GLN A 170 -4.82 8.60 -12.74
N GLU A 171 -4.07 8.67 -11.65
CA GLU A 171 -2.62 8.56 -11.67
C GLU A 171 -2.17 7.18 -12.16
N ILE A 172 -2.85 6.11 -11.77
CA ILE A 172 -2.57 4.75 -12.28
C ILE A 172 -2.60 4.72 -13.80
N THR A 173 -3.64 5.31 -14.40
CA THR A 173 -3.77 5.28 -15.87
C THR A 173 -2.68 6.09 -16.57
N LYS A 174 -2.29 7.24 -16.00
CA LYS A 174 -1.19 8.08 -16.50
C LYS A 174 0.16 7.40 -16.35
N TRP A 175 0.38 6.75 -15.20
CA TRP A 175 1.60 6.00 -14.95
C TRP A 175 1.76 4.84 -15.93
N MET A 176 0.72 4.06 -16.15
CA MET A 176 0.74 2.96 -17.14
C MET A 176 1.03 3.45 -18.56
N GLU A 177 0.45 4.60 -18.95
CA GLU A 177 0.72 5.21 -20.26
C GLU A 177 2.19 5.67 -20.39
N LYS A 178 2.72 6.28 -19.35
CA LYS A 178 4.12 6.73 -19.31
C LYS A 178 5.11 5.56 -19.41
N GLU A 179 4.82 4.45 -18.73
CA GLU A 179 5.66 3.26 -18.71
C GLU A 179 5.36 2.29 -19.88
N ASN A 180 4.43 2.65 -20.80
CA ASN A 180 3.99 1.87 -21.94
C ASN A 180 3.39 0.49 -21.58
N TYR A 181 2.67 0.41 -20.45
CA TYR A 181 1.91 -0.78 -20.08
C TYR A 181 0.52 -0.75 -20.70
N GLU A 182 0.17 -1.79 -21.45
CA GLU A 182 -1.15 -1.94 -22.07
C GLU A 182 -2.15 -2.64 -21.14
N ASP A 183 -1.70 -3.71 -20.49
CA ASP A 183 -2.51 -4.61 -19.68
C ASP A 183 -2.06 -4.62 -18.22
N TRP A 184 -3.00 -4.91 -17.31
CA TRP A 184 -2.71 -5.11 -15.89
C TRP A 184 -2.25 -6.55 -15.66
N THR A 185 -0.99 -6.73 -15.31
CA THR A 185 -0.32 -8.03 -15.18
C THR A 185 0.37 -8.17 -13.82
N PRO A 186 0.81 -9.39 -13.42
CA PRO A 186 1.64 -9.58 -12.23
C PRO A 186 2.88 -8.68 -12.20
N GLU A 187 3.52 -8.48 -13.34
CA GLU A 187 4.68 -7.58 -13.46
C GLU A 187 4.30 -6.13 -13.17
N VAL A 188 3.19 -5.65 -13.72
CA VAL A 188 2.69 -4.29 -13.49
C VAL A 188 2.36 -4.07 -12.01
N ILE A 189 1.75 -5.06 -11.35
CA ILE A 189 1.49 -5.01 -9.91
C ILE A 189 2.80 -4.89 -9.13
N GLN A 190 3.82 -5.68 -9.50
CA GLN A 190 5.11 -5.64 -8.85
C GLN A 190 5.76 -4.25 -9.01
N ASN A 191 5.84 -3.76 -10.25
CA ASN A 191 6.48 -2.47 -10.54
C ASN A 191 5.75 -1.31 -9.85
N ARG A 192 4.42 -1.33 -9.82
CA ARG A 192 3.66 -0.34 -9.04
C ARG A 192 3.87 -0.48 -7.53
N THR A 193 4.02 -1.70 -7.02
CA THR A 193 4.36 -1.92 -5.60
C THR A 193 5.71 -1.25 -5.28
N GLU A 194 6.69 -1.36 -6.15
CA GLU A 194 8.00 -0.72 -5.99
C GLU A 194 7.88 0.81 -5.96
N VAL A 195 7.13 1.40 -6.90
CA VAL A 195 6.87 2.86 -6.94
C VAL A 195 6.24 3.36 -5.64
N LEU A 196 5.23 2.65 -5.13
CA LEU A 196 4.57 3.01 -3.88
C LEU A 196 5.47 2.79 -2.66
N SER A 197 6.29 1.74 -2.68
CA SER A 197 7.25 1.44 -1.61
C SER A 197 8.35 2.49 -1.55
N ASP A 198 8.93 2.87 -2.69
CA ASP A 198 9.98 3.89 -2.74
C ASP A 198 9.45 5.27 -2.30
N TRP A 199 8.20 5.60 -2.68
CA TRP A 199 7.55 6.78 -2.16
C TRP A 199 7.38 6.72 -0.64
N ALA A 200 6.88 5.61 -0.09
CA ALA A 200 6.69 5.44 1.34
C ALA A 200 8.03 5.51 2.10
N MET A 201 9.07 4.88 1.56
CA MET A 201 10.44 4.99 2.09
C MET A 201 10.90 6.44 2.10
N SER A 202 10.73 7.17 1.01
CA SER A 202 11.14 8.59 0.94
C SER A 202 10.39 9.49 1.91
N LYS A 203 9.19 9.11 2.34
CA LYS A 203 8.34 9.89 3.24
C LYS A 203 8.58 9.58 4.71
N TRP A 204 8.84 8.32 5.05
CA TRP A 204 8.84 7.86 6.46
C TRP A 204 10.16 7.27 6.95
N THR A 205 11.14 7.07 6.07
CA THR A 205 12.47 6.71 6.54
C THR A 205 13.29 7.98 6.77
N HIS A 206 13.89 8.05 7.92
CA HIS A 206 14.89 9.03 8.23
C HIS A 206 16.25 8.33 8.17
N SER A 207 16.84 8.30 6.98
CA SER A 207 18.29 8.17 6.92
C SER A 207 18.87 9.48 7.47
N PRO A 208 19.73 9.42 8.48
CA PRO A 208 20.42 10.61 8.97
C PRO A 208 21.35 11.19 7.91
#